data_b317a5d109b0456cbb6b88a62c5e560c
#
_entry.id   b317a5d109b0456cbb6b88a62c5e560c
#
_cell.length_a   1.000
_cell.length_b   1.000
_cell.length_c   1.000
_cell.angle_alpha   90.00
_cell.angle_beta   90.00
_cell.angle_gamma   90.00
#
_symmetry.space_group_name_H-M   'P 1'
#
loop_
_entity.id
_entity.type
_entity.pdbx_description
1 polymer ?
#
loop_
_entity_poly.entity_id
_entity_poly.type
_entity_poly.pdbx_seq_one_letter_code
_entity_poly.pdbx_strand_id
1 'polypeptide(L)'
;MSVKTFAAIDVGSFELTMKIFDLSGKNTMREIDCIRQRIDLGSDTYAHGKISNEKIDDLCHTLKEFAQIMESYKVTAYKAYGTSAIRETQNTLILQDQIEQRTGIRVETLSNSEQRFLDYKSIASKGETFRRIIEEKTAILDIGGGS
;
A
#
# COMPACT_ATOMS: atom_id res chain seq x y z
N MET A 1 18.18 -5.57 -22.34
CA MET A 1 16.92 -5.92 -21.65
C MET A 1 16.40 -4.66 -20.95
N SER A 2 15.14 -4.30 -21.17
CA SER A 2 14.54 -3.14 -20.47
C SER A 2 14.36 -3.50 -19.00
N VAL A 3 14.92 -2.72 -18.08
CA VAL A 3 14.69 -2.85 -16.65
C VAL A 3 13.20 -2.54 -16.41
N LYS A 4 12.47 -3.48 -15.85
CA LYS A 4 11.07 -3.30 -15.46
C LYS A 4 11.03 -3.10 -13.96
N THR A 5 10.69 -1.91 -13.53
CA THR A 5 10.51 -1.56 -12.13
C THR A 5 9.04 -1.39 -11.81
N PHE A 6 8.63 -1.80 -10.62
CA PHE A 6 7.26 -1.71 -10.14
C PHE A 6 7.25 -1.14 -8.72
N ALA A 7 6.34 -0.23 -8.43
CA ALA A 7 6.12 0.26 -7.08
C ALA A 7 4.79 -0.25 -6.52
N ALA A 8 4.83 -0.72 -5.28
CA ALA A 8 3.65 -1.05 -4.48
C ALA A 8 3.53 -0.05 -3.33
N ILE A 9 2.41 0.66 -3.27
CA ILE A 9 2.13 1.65 -2.24
C ILE A 9 0.96 1.16 -1.38
N ASP A 10 1.22 1.07 -0.09
CA ASP A 10 0.21 0.80 0.94
C ASP A 10 -0.06 2.08 1.73
N VAL A 11 -1.31 2.57 1.64
CA VAL A 11 -1.80 3.70 2.44
C VAL A 11 -2.50 3.12 3.66
N GLY A 12 -1.71 2.78 4.66
CA GLY A 12 -2.17 2.17 5.90
C GLY A 12 -2.78 3.17 6.88
N SER A 13 -3.39 2.66 7.95
CA SER A 13 -3.99 3.50 9.00
C SER A 13 -2.97 4.28 9.82
N PHE A 14 -1.75 3.76 9.97
CA PHE A 14 -0.71 4.33 10.82
C PHE A 14 0.50 4.83 10.03
N GLU A 15 0.88 4.14 8.98
CA GLU A 15 2.00 4.51 8.12
C GLU A 15 1.68 4.27 6.64
N LEU A 16 2.36 5.03 5.78
CA LEU A 16 2.46 4.77 4.35
C LEU A 16 3.71 3.96 4.09
N THR A 17 3.59 2.94 3.26
CA THR A 17 4.74 2.15 2.81
C THR A 17 4.78 2.13 1.30
N MET A 18 5.93 2.45 0.71
CA MET A 18 6.19 2.20 -0.70
C MET A 18 7.36 1.24 -0.83
N LYS A 19 7.15 0.18 -1.61
CA LYS A 19 8.20 -0.77 -1.97
C LYS A 19 8.44 -0.72 -3.47
N ILE A 20 9.70 -0.72 -3.86
CA ILE A 20 10.11 -0.73 -5.26
C ILE A 20 10.75 -2.08 -5.59
N PHE A 21 10.30 -2.67 -6.68
CA PHE A 21 10.72 -4.00 -7.13
C PHE A 21 11.37 -3.94 -8.51
N ASP A 22 12.41 -4.72 -8.70
CA ASP A 22 12.96 -5.07 -9.99
C ASP A 22 12.32 -6.38 -10.50
N LEU A 23 11.70 -6.31 -11.66
CA LEU A 23 11.01 -7.41 -12.35
C LEU A 23 11.76 -7.85 -13.60
N SER A 24 13.03 -7.48 -13.77
CA SER A 24 13.82 -7.76 -15.00
C SER A 24 14.20 -9.23 -15.14
N GLY A 25 14.23 -9.99 -14.04
CA GLY A 25 14.55 -11.41 -14.04
C GLY A 25 13.39 -12.30 -14.52
N LYS A 26 13.69 -13.42 -15.16
CA LYS A 26 12.66 -14.42 -15.48
C LYS A 26 12.08 -14.98 -14.18
N ASN A 27 10.82 -14.68 -13.90
CA ASN A 27 10.06 -15.13 -12.71
C ASN A 27 10.67 -14.75 -11.36
N THR A 28 11.49 -13.70 -11.30
CA THR A 28 12.04 -13.18 -10.06
C THR A 28 11.54 -11.76 -9.80
N MET A 29 11.09 -11.55 -8.59
CA MET A 29 10.73 -10.23 -8.05
C MET A 29 11.72 -9.93 -6.93
N ARG A 30 12.52 -8.88 -7.10
CA ARG A 30 13.49 -8.45 -6.10
C ARG A 30 13.14 -7.09 -5.57
N GLU A 31 12.89 -7.00 -4.27
CA GLU A 31 12.75 -5.71 -3.58
C GLU A 31 14.09 -4.96 -3.63
N ILE A 32 14.09 -3.74 -4.14
CA ILE A 32 15.28 -2.88 -4.27
C ILE A 32 15.23 -1.70 -3.32
N ASP A 33 14.05 -1.28 -2.90
CA ASP A 33 13.89 -0.23 -1.89
C ASP A 33 12.58 -0.36 -1.14
N CYS A 34 12.53 0.18 0.11
CA CYS A 34 11.37 0.22 0.96
C CYS A 34 11.35 1.51 1.78
N ILE A 35 10.43 2.41 1.45
CA ILE A 35 10.25 3.71 2.09
C ILE A 35 9.01 3.65 2.97
N ARG A 36 9.12 4.15 4.20
CA ARG A 36 8.02 4.20 5.17
C ARG A 36 7.90 5.60 5.77
N GLN A 37 6.67 6.07 5.86
CA GLN A 37 6.35 7.36 6.46
C GLN A 37 5.16 7.23 7.40
N ARG A 38 5.33 7.59 8.66
CA ARG A 38 4.23 7.63 9.63
C ARG A 38 3.28 8.78 9.32
N ILE A 39 1.96 8.52 9.35
CA ILE A 39 0.93 9.53 9.07
C ILE A 39 -0.27 9.47 10.03
N ASP A 40 -0.59 8.30 10.61
CA ASP A 40 -1.68 8.10 11.58
C ASP A 40 -3.06 8.61 11.11
N LEU A 41 -3.49 8.13 9.92
CA LEU A 41 -4.82 8.41 9.38
C LEU A 41 -5.94 7.78 10.23
N GLY A 42 -5.62 6.64 10.85
CA GLY A 42 -6.57 5.86 11.63
C GLY A 42 -7.15 6.63 12.81
N SER A 43 -6.37 7.48 13.48
CA SER A 43 -6.85 8.28 14.60
C SER A 43 -8.05 9.15 14.23
N ASP A 44 -8.04 9.77 13.05
CA ASP A 44 -9.15 10.59 12.57
C ASP A 44 -10.35 9.75 12.16
N THR A 45 -10.12 8.69 11.37
CA THR A 45 -11.20 7.82 10.89
C THR A 45 -11.95 7.18 12.04
N TYR A 46 -11.23 6.62 13.03
CA TYR A 46 -11.86 5.86 14.11
C TYR A 46 -12.42 6.75 15.22
N ALA A 47 -11.84 7.92 15.48
CA ALA A 47 -12.36 8.84 16.48
C ALA A 47 -13.46 9.76 15.94
N HIS A 48 -13.37 10.16 14.68
CA HIS A 48 -14.22 11.21 14.10
C HIS A 48 -15.02 10.74 12.87
N GLY A 49 -14.75 9.54 12.37
CA GLY A 49 -15.36 9.00 11.15
C GLY A 49 -14.91 9.69 9.86
N LYS A 50 -13.97 10.63 9.94
CA LYS A 50 -13.60 11.49 8.82
C LYS A 50 -12.15 11.94 8.95
N ILE A 51 -11.36 11.79 7.88
CA ILE A 51 -9.98 12.28 7.82
C ILE A 51 -10.00 13.81 7.64
N SER A 52 -9.25 14.50 8.49
CA SER A 52 -9.12 15.97 8.49
C SER A 52 -8.35 16.48 7.28
N ASN A 53 -8.59 17.75 6.92
CA ASN A 53 -7.86 18.38 5.81
C ASN A 53 -6.35 18.44 6.07
N GLU A 54 -5.93 18.66 7.31
CA GLU A 54 -4.51 18.65 7.69
C GLU A 54 -3.84 17.31 7.35
N LYS A 55 -4.47 16.18 7.74
CA LYS A 55 -3.96 14.86 7.41
C LYS A 55 -4.04 14.52 5.92
N ILE A 56 -5.02 15.08 5.21
CA ILE A 56 -5.08 14.98 3.75
C ILE A 56 -3.89 15.72 3.12
N ASP A 57 -3.53 16.88 3.64
CA ASP A 57 -2.39 17.66 3.16
C ASP A 57 -1.07 16.92 3.39
N ASP A 58 -0.87 16.34 4.57
CA ASP A 58 0.29 15.53 4.91
C ASP A 58 0.39 14.28 4.02
N LEU A 59 -0.75 13.61 3.80
CA LEU A 59 -0.84 12.45 2.91
C LEU A 59 -0.45 12.80 1.48
N CYS A 60 -0.99 13.91 0.95
CA CYS A 60 -0.67 14.36 -0.38
C CYS A 60 0.80 14.81 -0.51
N HIS A 61 1.37 15.40 0.55
CA HIS A 61 2.79 15.75 0.57
C HIS A 61 3.66 14.49 0.46
N THR A 62 3.42 13.50 1.31
CA THR A 62 4.15 12.23 1.29
C THR A 62 4.01 11.49 -0.04
N LEU A 63 2.79 11.45 -0.60
CA LEU A 63 2.58 10.79 -1.90
C LEU A 63 3.26 11.53 -3.07
N LYS A 64 3.43 12.86 -2.99
CA LYS A 64 4.28 13.60 -3.95
C LYS A 64 5.74 13.20 -3.86
N GLU A 65 6.26 13.05 -2.65
CA GLU A 65 7.62 12.54 -2.45
C GLU A 65 7.77 11.13 -3.03
N PHE A 66 6.77 10.26 -2.82
CA PHE A 66 6.76 8.92 -3.43
C PHE A 66 6.75 8.98 -4.95
N ALA A 67 5.98 9.90 -5.55
CA ALA A 67 5.98 10.11 -7.00
C ALA A 67 7.38 10.50 -7.53
N GLN A 68 8.08 11.41 -6.85
CA GLN A 68 9.44 11.82 -7.21
C GLN A 68 10.44 10.66 -7.08
N ILE A 69 10.30 9.85 -6.04
CA ILE A 69 11.14 8.66 -5.86
C ILE A 69 10.86 7.65 -6.97
N MET A 70 9.59 7.38 -7.31
CA MET A 70 9.23 6.51 -8.43
C MET A 70 9.84 6.99 -9.76
N GLU A 71 9.86 8.29 -9.99
CA GLU A 71 10.49 8.88 -11.18
C GLU A 71 12.00 8.61 -11.17
N SER A 72 12.69 8.83 -10.04
CA SER A 72 14.13 8.60 -9.91
C SER A 72 14.53 7.13 -10.16
N TYR A 73 13.68 6.20 -9.75
CA TYR A 73 13.84 4.75 -10.00
C TYR A 73 13.33 4.31 -11.38
N LYS A 74 12.81 5.25 -12.19
CA LYS A 74 12.19 4.97 -13.50
C LYS A 74 11.13 3.88 -13.40
N VAL A 75 10.27 3.97 -12.40
CA VAL A 75 9.18 3.02 -12.18
C VAL A 75 8.28 2.99 -13.40
N THR A 76 8.07 1.80 -13.97
CA THR A 76 7.29 1.61 -15.20
C THR A 76 5.80 1.40 -14.95
N ALA A 77 5.44 0.94 -13.75
CA ALA A 77 4.06 0.77 -13.31
C ALA A 77 4.00 0.77 -11.78
N TYR A 78 2.86 1.16 -11.22
CA TYR A 78 2.61 1.09 -9.78
C TYR A 78 1.21 0.61 -9.47
N LYS A 79 0.99 0.21 -8.21
CA LYS A 79 -0.31 0.05 -7.57
C LYS A 79 -0.27 0.72 -6.20
N ALA A 80 -1.33 1.46 -5.89
CA ALA A 80 -1.50 2.10 -4.58
C ALA A 80 -2.85 1.69 -3.99
N TYR A 81 -2.82 1.11 -2.81
CA TYR A 81 -4.00 0.65 -2.11
C TYR A 81 -4.18 1.36 -0.77
N GLY A 82 -5.41 1.80 -0.51
CA GLY A 82 -5.85 2.28 0.79
C GLY A 82 -6.53 1.15 1.56
N THR A 83 -6.12 0.97 2.81
CA THR A 83 -6.66 -0.05 3.71
C THR A 83 -7.74 0.51 4.65
N SER A 84 -7.87 0.00 5.86
CA SER A 84 -9.01 0.27 6.74
C SER A 84 -9.32 1.77 6.96
N ALA A 85 -8.33 2.61 7.24
CA ALA A 85 -8.60 4.04 7.46
C ALA A 85 -9.21 4.74 6.25
N ILE A 86 -8.70 4.44 5.05
CA ILE A 86 -9.23 5.00 3.78
C ILE A 86 -10.59 4.38 3.44
N ARG A 87 -10.77 3.09 3.70
CA ARG A 87 -12.02 2.37 3.41
C ARG A 87 -13.18 2.83 4.29
N GLU A 88 -12.92 3.08 5.57
CA GLU A 88 -13.95 3.29 6.58
C GLU A 88 -14.29 4.78 6.81
N THR A 89 -13.46 5.70 6.28
CA THR A 89 -13.74 7.12 6.40
C THR A 89 -14.94 7.54 5.55
N GLN A 90 -15.77 8.45 6.06
CA GLN A 90 -16.96 8.96 5.36
C GLN A 90 -16.63 9.79 4.12
N ASN A 91 -15.43 10.36 4.06
CA ASN A 91 -15.00 11.22 2.95
C ASN A 91 -14.08 10.52 1.93
N THR A 92 -14.15 9.18 1.83
CA THR A 92 -13.28 8.36 0.96
C THR A 92 -13.19 8.88 -0.47
N LEU A 93 -14.33 9.15 -1.13
CA LEU A 93 -14.33 9.59 -2.54
C LEU A 93 -13.67 10.95 -2.72
N ILE A 94 -13.94 11.90 -1.81
CA ILE A 94 -13.33 13.23 -1.85
C ILE A 94 -11.82 13.12 -1.62
N LEU A 95 -11.43 12.27 -0.67
CA LEU A 95 -10.02 12.00 -0.36
C LEU A 95 -9.27 11.42 -1.56
N GLN A 96 -9.84 10.41 -2.21
CA GLN A 96 -9.25 9.77 -3.39
C GLN A 96 -9.11 10.76 -4.56
N ASP A 97 -10.14 11.57 -4.81
CA ASP A 97 -10.10 12.62 -5.85
C ASP A 97 -9.01 13.67 -5.55
N GLN A 98 -8.92 14.14 -4.32
CA GLN A 98 -7.87 15.09 -3.92
C GLN A 98 -6.46 14.51 -4.05
N ILE A 99 -6.26 13.25 -3.66
CA ILE A 99 -4.98 12.58 -3.83
C ILE A 99 -4.61 12.52 -5.31
N GLU A 100 -5.50 12.03 -6.16
CA GLU A 100 -5.24 11.87 -7.59
C GLU A 100 -4.94 13.23 -8.26
N GLN A 101 -5.75 14.25 -8.00
CA GLN A 101 -5.56 15.59 -8.58
C GLN A 101 -4.26 16.26 -8.11
N ARG A 102 -3.89 16.08 -6.85
CA ARG A 102 -2.74 16.79 -6.25
C ARG A 102 -1.42 16.06 -6.44
N THR A 103 -1.43 14.74 -6.60
CA THR A 103 -0.22 13.91 -6.62
C THR A 103 -0.02 13.12 -7.91
N GLY A 104 -1.07 12.96 -8.72
CA GLY A 104 -1.09 12.06 -9.87
C GLY A 104 -1.13 10.57 -9.49
N ILE A 105 -1.19 10.24 -8.19
CA ILE A 105 -1.27 8.85 -7.71
C ILE A 105 -2.73 8.50 -7.48
N ARG A 106 -3.20 7.45 -8.14
CA ARG A 106 -4.53 6.89 -7.93
C ARG A 106 -4.48 5.82 -6.85
N VAL A 107 -5.16 6.08 -5.73
CA VAL A 107 -5.29 5.15 -4.61
C VAL A 107 -6.63 4.41 -4.73
N GLU A 108 -6.58 3.09 -4.84
CA GLU A 108 -7.76 2.22 -4.84
C GLU A 108 -8.02 1.71 -3.42
N THR A 109 -9.28 1.62 -2.99
CA THR A 109 -9.62 0.99 -1.69
C THR A 109 -9.83 -0.50 -1.88
N LEU A 110 -9.26 -1.28 -0.97
CA LEU A 110 -9.49 -2.72 -0.91
C LEU A 110 -10.64 -3.05 0.03
N SER A 111 -11.53 -3.92 -0.40
CA SER A 111 -12.46 -4.58 0.53
C SER A 111 -11.69 -5.51 1.49
N ASN A 112 -12.32 -5.87 2.62
CA ASN A 112 -11.71 -6.81 3.56
C ASN A 112 -11.38 -8.17 2.90
N SER A 113 -12.20 -8.62 1.96
CA SER A 113 -11.97 -9.88 1.25
C SER A 113 -10.80 -9.80 0.28
N GLU A 114 -10.67 -8.69 -0.45
CA GLU A 114 -9.53 -8.45 -1.36
C GLU A 114 -8.22 -8.34 -0.57
N GLN A 115 -8.22 -7.61 0.55
CA GLN A 115 -7.05 -7.50 1.40
C GLN A 115 -6.59 -8.88 1.88
N ARG A 116 -7.49 -9.69 2.50
CA ARG A 116 -7.16 -11.06 2.93
C ARG A 116 -6.66 -11.96 1.80
N PHE A 117 -7.22 -11.79 0.60
CA PHE A 117 -6.76 -12.55 -0.57
C PHE A 117 -5.34 -12.16 -1.00
N LEU A 118 -5.01 -10.87 -0.96
CA LEU A 118 -3.66 -10.39 -1.26
C LEU A 118 -2.65 -10.85 -0.19
N ASP A 119 -3.02 -10.82 1.09
CA ASP A 119 -2.21 -11.34 2.20
C ASP A 119 -1.91 -12.81 2.01
N TYR A 120 -2.94 -13.62 1.72
CA TYR A 120 -2.76 -15.03 1.40
C TYR A 120 -1.82 -15.23 0.20
N LYS A 121 -2.02 -14.47 -0.90
CA LYS A 121 -1.16 -14.53 -2.08
C LYS A 121 0.29 -14.15 -1.76
N SER A 122 0.50 -13.15 -0.92
CA SER A 122 1.86 -12.72 -0.53
C SER A 122 2.63 -13.84 0.16
N ILE A 123 1.95 -14.61 1.01
CA ILE A 123 2.52 -15.77 1.69
C ILE A 123 2.70 -16.94 0.71
N ALA A 124 1.71 -17.20 -0.14
CA ALA A 124 1.76 -18.25 -1.15
C ALA A 124 2.92 -18.05 -2.16
N SER A 125 3.30 -16.80 -2.44
CA SER A 125 4.41 -16.46 -3.33
C SER A 125 5.78 -16.88 -2.79
N LYS A 126 5.89 -17.25 -1.50
CA LYS A 126 7.14 -17.68 -0.86
C LYS A 126 7.53 -19.16 -1.12
N GLY A 127 6.82 -19.83 -2.02
CA GLY A 127 7.21 -21.15 -2.58
C GLY A 127 7.33 -22.25 -1.52
N GLU A 128 8.55 -22.79 -1.31
CA GLU A 128 8.77 -23.91 -0.39
C GLU A 128 8.38 -23.61 1.06
N THR A 129 8.57 -22.37 1.52
CA THR A 129 8.13 -21.95 2.84
C THR A 129 6.61 -22.09 2.96
N PHE A 130 5.86 -21.74 1.91
CA PHE A 130 4.41 -21.89 1.89
C PHE A 130 3.97 -23.36 1.94
N ARG A 131 4.64 -24.28 1.24
CA ARG A 131 4.33 -25.72 1.31
C ARG A 131 4.40 -26.23 2.75
N ARG A 132 5.45 -25.88 3.48
CA ARG A 132 5.59 -26.28 4.89
C ARG A 132 4.48 -25.68 5.78
N ILE A 133 4.05 -24.44 5.49
CA ILE A 133 2.98 -23.76 6.21
C ILE A 133 1.63 -24.47 6.01
N ILE A 134 1.29 -24.90 4.79
CA ILE A 134 0.00 -25.55 4.50
C ILE A 134 -0.07 -27.02 4.91
N GLU A 135 1.07 -27.72 4.98
CA GLU A 135 1.14 -29.11 5.44
C GLU A 135 0.82 -29.25 6.94
N GLU A 136 1.01 -28.18 7.70
CA GLU A 136 0.65 -28.08 9.10
C GLU A 136 -0.58 -27.17 9.28
N LYS A 137 -1.37 -27.42 10.33
CA LYS A 137 -2.51 -26.54 10.65
C LYS A 137 -1.99 -25.16 11.09
N THR A 138 -2.00 -24.19 10.18
CA THR A 138 -1.42 -22.86 10.38
C THR A 138 -2.52 -21.80 10.39
N ALA A 139 -2.44 -20.86 11.32
CA ALA A 139 -3.21 -19.62 11.33
C ALA A 139 -2.33 -18.46 10.85
N ILE A 140 -2.88 -17.60 10.01
CA ILE A 140 -2.24 -16.37 9.57
C ILE A 140 -2.90 -15.22 10.32
N LEU A 141 -2.09 -14.43 11.03
CA LEU A 141 -2.52 -13.24 11.75
C LEU A 141 -1.86 -12.02 11.11
N ASP A 142 -2.69 -11.10 10.62
CA ASP A 142 -2.28 -9.78 10.16
C ASP A 142 -2.76 -8.74 11.18
N ILE A 143 -1.82 -8.03 11.80
CA ILE A 143 -2.10 -7.02 12.83
C ILE A 143 -1.58 -5.70 12.33
N GLY A 144 -2.51 -4.84 11.88
CA GLY A 144 -2.22 -3.49 11.40
C GLY A 144 -2.53 -2.41 12.44
N GLY A 145 -2.31 -1.14 12.08
CA GLY A 145 -2.59 0.03 12.93
C GLY A 145 -4.08 0.34 13.13
N GLY A 146 -5.00 -0.39 12.49
CA GLY A 146 -6.44 -0.15 12.54
C GLY A 146 -7.29 -1.34 12.09
N SER A 147 -6.69 -2.47 11.91
CA SER A 147 -7.37 -3.71 11.52
C SER A 147 -6.79 -4.89 12.26
#